data_bedeee6bb3b4d3cb4b131b9afa24bb01
#
_entry.id   bedeee6bb3b4d3cb4b131b9afa24bb01
#
_cell.length_a   1.000
_cell.length_b   1.000
_cell.length_c   1.000
_cell.angle_alpha   90.00
_cell.angle_beta   90.00
_cell.angle_gamma   90.00
#
_symmetry.space_group_name_H-M   'P 1'
#
loop_
_entity.id
_entity.type
_entity.pdbx_description
1 polymer ?
#
loop_
_entity_poly.entity_id
_entity_poly.type
_entity_poly.pdbx_seq_one_letter_code
_entity_poly.pdbx_strand_id
1 'polypeptide(L)'
;MKKNYDFKKLVKLFLVFFKIGIISFGGGYGMILVMKRELVGRKLATEEEFMDSLVVAQTAPGALAVNLSISQAGQIAGNIGAVVAFVGVVLPSFLSILFLSTLFNKYKENVYVLKFMEGTKPAVLALILMSFIDLLKNIKKNFITISLMALTVVMTVIFEIHPIITLIAVGTIGFFFKKYEPEKEDENKKIEK
;
A
#
# COMPACT_ATOMS: atom_id res chain seq x y z
N MET A 1 11.46 -30.27 5.97
CA MET A 1 10.30 -30.99 5.39
C MET A 1 10.15 -30.57 3.92
N LYS A 2 10.35 -31.51 2.96
CA LYS A 2 10.07 -31.27 1.53
C LYS A 2 8.54 -31.19 1.38
N LYS A 3 7.97 -29.97 1.27
CA LYS A 3 6.58 -29.83 0.84
C LYS A 3 6.50 -30.31 -0.61
N ASN A 4 5.79 -31.41 -0.86
CA ASN A 4 5.44 -31.83 -2.22
C ASN A 4 4.63 -30.69 -2.85
N TYR A 5 5.23 -30.05 -3.83
CA TYR A 5 4.58 -28.95 -4.55
C TYR A 5 3.61 -29.56 -5.56
N ASP A 6 2.34 -29.56 -5.22
CA ASP A 6 1.30 -29.90 -6.20
C ASP A 6 1.20 -28.77 -7.23
N PHE A 7 1.56 -29.05 -8.45
CA PHE A 7 1.53 -28.09 -9.56
C PHE A 7 0.13 -27.47 -9.74
N LYS A 8 -0.93 -28.26 -9.55
CA LYS A 8 -2.31 -27.76 -9.61
C LYS A 8 -2.58 -26.70 -8.53
N LYS A 9 -2.01 -26.90 -7.33
CA LYS A 9 -2.13 -25.92 -6.23
C LYS A 9 -1.41 -24.60 -6.57
N LEU A 10 -0.23 -24.67 -7.18
CA LEU A 10 0.53 -23.47 -7.59
C LEU A 10 -0.19 -22.69 -8.69
N VAL A 11 -0.73 -23.39 -9.71
CA VAL A 11 -1.53 -22.73 -10.77
C VAL A 11 -2.78 -22.08 -10.18
N LYS A 12 -3.48 -22.76 -9.27
CA LYS A 12 -4.65 -22.17 -8.58
C LYS A 12 -4.26 -20.92 -7.80
N LEU A 13 -3.13 -20.96 -7.10
CA LEU A 13 -2.60 -19.83 -6.34
C LEU A 13 -2.25 -18.67 -7.27
N PHE A 14 -1.55 -18.93 -8.36
CA PHE A 14 -1.26 -17.94 -9.39
C PHE A 14 -2.53 -17.24 -9.90
N LEU A 15 -3.53 -18.00 -10.29
CA LEU A 15 -4.79 -17.45 -10.83
C LEU A 15 -5.54 -16.59 -9.81
N VAL A 16 -5.50 -16.96 -8.52
CA VAL A 16 -6.10 -16.16 -7.45
C VAL A 16 -5.39 -14.82 -7.33
N PHE A 17 -4.05 -14.80 -7.26
CA PHE A 17 -3.29 -13.56 -7.14
C PHE A 17 -3.30 -12.73 -8.43
N PHE A 18 -3.33 -13.37 -9.58
CA PHE A 18 -3.52 -12.71 -10.86
C PHE A 18 -4.88 -11.99 -10.94
N LYS A 19 -5.95 -12.66 -10.51
CA LYS A 19 -7.28 -12.04 -10.40
C LYS A 19 -7.28 -10.86 -9.43
N ILE A 20 -6.63 -10.99 -8.28
CA ILE A 20 -6.45 -9.91 -7.31
C ILE A 20 -5.72 -8.73 -7.98
N GLY A 21 -4.64 -8.98 -8.69
CA GLY A 21 -3.87 -7.97 -9.42
C GLY A 21 -4.69 -7.22 -10.47
N ILE A 22 -5.58 -7.92 -11.19
CA ILE A 22 -6.49 -7.29 -12.17
C ILE A 22 -7.52 -6.39 -11.49
N ILE A 23 -8.15 -6.86 -10.41
CA ILE A 23 -9.27 -6.14 -9.76
C ILE A 23 -8.75 -4.97 -8.93
N SER A 24 -7.53 -5.05 -8.45
CA SER A 24 -6.96 -4.10 -7.48
C SER A 24 -6.25 -2.92 -8.13
N PHE A 25 -6.77 -2.41 -9.26
CA PHE A 25 -6.28 -1.16 -9.83
C PHE A 25 -6.49 -0.01 -8.84
N GLY A 26 -5.38 0.61 -8.40
CA GLY A 26 -5.41 1.77 -7.52
C GLY A 26 -4.78 1.57 -6.14
N GLY A 27 -4.40 0.36 -5.77
CA GLY A 27 -3.66 0.10 -4.51
C GLY A 27 -4.46 0.40 -3.23
N GLY A 28 -3.74 0.48 -2.11
CA GLY A 28 -4.32 0.88 -0.83
C GLY A 28 -5.15 -0.19 -0.12
N TYR A 29 -5.95 0.25 0.84
CA TYR A 29 -6.74 -0.62 1.70
C TYR A 29 -7.84 -1.41 0.97
N GLY A 30 -8.34 -0.90 -0.17
CA GLY A 30 -9.32 -1.62 -0.98
C GLY A 30 -8.81 -2.98 -1.49
N MET A 31 -7.52 -3.05 -1.83
CA MET A 31 -6.88 -4.30 -2.26
C MET A 31 -6.81 -5.34 -1.14
N ILE A 32 -6.62 -4.90 0.13
CA ILE A 32 -6.62 -5.78 1.30
C ILE A 32 -7.98 -6.49 1.45
N LEU A 33 -9.09 -5.74 1.27
CA LEU A 33 -10.43 -6.31 1.34
C LEU A 33 -10.68 -7.34 0.24
N VAL A 34 -10.23 -7.07 -0.98
CA VAL A 34 -10.34 -8.04 -2.10
C VAL A 34 -9.50 -9.28 -1.80
N MET A 35 -8.27 -9.12 -1.30
CA MET A 35 -7.42 -10.25 -0.90
C MET A 35 -8.05 -11.08 0.20
N LYS A 36 -8.56 -10.45 1.26
CA LYS A 36 -9.27 -11.14 2.35
C LYS A 36 -10.44 -11.96 1.79
N ARG A 37 -11.27 -11.36 0.96
CA ARG A 37 -12.42 -12.03 0.35
C ARG A 37 -12.02 -13.23 -0.53
N GLU A 38 -10.98 -13.09 -1.35
CA GLU A 38 -10.52 -14.16 -2.24
C GLU A 38 -9.81 -15.28 -1.48
N LEU A 39 -8.98 -14.99 -0.49
CA LEU A 39 -8.20 -16.00 0.23
C LEU A 39 -9.03 -16.70 1.31
N VAL A 40 -9.69 -15.95 2.17
CA VAL A 40 -10.53 -16.50 3.25
C VAL A 40 -11.80 -17.13 2.67
N GLY A 41 -12.47 -16.47 1.73
CA GLY A 41 -13.67 -17.00 1.09
C GLY A 41 -13.45 -18.30 0.30
N ARG A 42 -12.23 -18.52 -0.22
CA ARG A 42 -11.83 -19.77 -0.88
C ARG A 42 -11.22 -20.80 0.08
N LYS A 43 -11.18 -20.51 1.38
CA LYS A 43 -10.59 -21.38 2.42
C LYS A 43 -9.09 -21.68 2.12
N LEU A 44 -8.37 -20.73 1.53
CA LEU A 44 -6.93 -20.80 1.31
C LEU A 44 -6.15 -20.31 2.51
N ALA A 45 -6.75 -19.45 3.34
CA ALA A 45 -6.27 -18.99 4.62
C ALA A 45 -7.43 -18.81 5.58
N THR A 46 -7.17 -18.88 6.86
CA THR A 46 -8.12 -18.45 7.91
C THR A 46 -8.10 -16.94 8.06
N GLU A 47 -9.08 -16.38 8.76
CA GLU A 47 -9.10 -14.94 9.05
C GLU A 47 -7.91 -14.51 9.92
N GLU A 48 -7.55 -15.35 10.90
CA GLU A 48 -6.41 -15.15 11.79
C GLU A 48 -5.09 -15.15 11.01
N GLU A 49 -4.83 -16.17 10.20
CA GLU A 49 -3.63 -16.25 9.33
C GLU A 49 -3.53 -15.05 8.38
N PHE A 50 -4.68 -14.56 7.88
CA PHE A 50 -4.71 -13.37 7.04
C PHE A 50 -4.30 -12.11 7.81
N MET A 51 -4.83 -11.92 9.02
CA MET A 51 -4.50 -10.76 9.85
C MET A 51 -3.04 -10.77 10.30
N ASP A 52 -2.51 -11.92 10.69
CA ASP A 52 -1.09 -12.08 11.04
C ASP A 52 -0.18 -11.69 9.87
N SER A 53 -0.50 -12.19 8.68
CA SER A 53 0.24 -11.82 7.47
C SER A 53 0.14 -10.33 7.11
N LEU A 54 -1.00 -9.71 7.40
CA LEU A 54 -1.20 -8.28 7.18
C LEU A 54 -0.29 -7.46 8.09
N VAL A 55 -0.19 -7.83 9.37
CA VAL A 55 0.73 -7.17 10.31
C VAL A 55 2.18 -7.29 9.84
N VAL A 56 2.61 -8.48 9.43
CA VAL A 56 3.96 -8.71 8.89
C VAL A 56 4.19 -7.89 7.62
N ALA A 57 3.21 -7.86 6.71
CA ALA A 57 3.33 -7.12 5.45
C ALA A 57 3.44 -5.60 5.66
N GLN A 58 2.83 -5.06 6.72
CA GLN A 58 2.92 -3.63 7.07
C GLN A 58 4.29 -3.23 7.63
N THR A 59 5.04 -4.16 8.21
CA THR A 59 6.40 -3.89 8.73
C THR A 59 7.46 -3.96 7.63
N ALA A 60 7.18 -4.63 6.52
CA ALA A 60 8.12 -4.78 5.42
C ALA A 60 8.10 -3.56 4.49
N PRO A 61 9.27 -3.02 4.07
CA PRO A 61 9.31 -1.93 3.10
C PRO A 61 8.79 -2.38 1.73
N GLY A 62 8.03 -1.53 1.06
CA GLY A 62 7.50 -1.80 -0.29
C GLY A 62 5.98 -1.74 -0.38
N ALA A 63 5.43 -2.19 -1.52
CA ALA A 63 4.01 -2.19 -1.76
C ALA A 63 3.29 -3.21 -0.86
N LEU A 64 2.42 -2.71 0.04
CA LEU A 64 1.71 -3.52 1.03
C LEU A 64 1.02 -4.75 0.42
N ALA A 65 0.36 -4.58 -0.72
CA ALA A 65 -0.32 -5.65 -1.40
C ALA A 65 0.62 -6.75 -1.91
N VAL A 66 1.80 -6.38 -2.38
CA VAL A 66 2.84 -7.34 -2.82
C VAL A 66 3.39 -8.08 -1.61
N ASN A 67 3.74 -7.35 -0.54
CA ASN A 67 4.25 -7.94 0.70
C ASN A 67 3.23 -8.92 1.31
N LEU A 68 1.95 -8.54 1.34
CA LEU A 68 0.87 -9.39 1.83
C LEU A 68 0.67 -10.64 0.95
N SER A 69 0.76 -10.51 -0.38
CA SER A 69 0.68 -11.63 -1.31
C SER A 69 1.81 -12.64 -1.06
N ILE A 70 3.03 -12.15 -0.90
CA ILE A 70 4.23 -12.96 -0.63
C ILE A 70 4.07 -13.68 0.73
N SER A 71 3.68 -12.96 1.77
CA SER A 71 3.49 -13.51 3.12
C SER A 71 2.43 -14.61 3.13
N GLN A 72 1.24 -14.34 2.60
CA GLN A 72 0.14 -15.30 2.52
C GLN A 72 0.48 -16.55 1.71
N ALA A 73 0.99 -16.37 0.50
CA ALA A 73 1.34 -17.49 -0.36
C ALA A 73 2.53 -18.29 0.17
N GLY A 74 3.43 -17.63 0.89
CA GLY A 74 4.53 -18.29 1.61
C GLY A 74 4.03 -19.25 2.70
N GLN A 75 2.99 -18.88 3.43
CA GLN A 75 2.33 -19.76 4.41
C GLN A 75 1.61 -20.93 3.72
N ILE A 76 0.92 -20.68 2.60
CA ILE A 76 0.11 -21.67 1.89
C ILE A 76 0.99 -22.71 1.16
N ALA A 77 2.05 -22.28 0.48
CA ALA A 77 2.85 -23.12 -0.42
C ALA A 77 4.37 -22.90 -0.33
N GLY A 78 4.87 -22.31 0.78
CA GLY A 78 6.29 -22.09 0.98
C GLY A 78 6.89 -21.06 0.00
N ASN A 79 8.21 -21.06 -0.14
CA ASN A 79 8.94 -20.08 -0.95
C ASN A 79 8.50 -20.04 -2.42
N ILE A 80 8.16 -21.20 -3.01
CA ILE A 80 7.66 -21.26 -4.39
C ILE A 80 6.28 -20.61 -4.48
N GLY A 81 5.40 -20.81 -3.47
CA GLY A 81 4.13 -20.10 -3.38
C GLY A 81 4.30 -18.60 -3.33
N ALA A 82 5.26 -18.11 -2.56
CA ALA A 82 5.57 -16.68 -2.45
C ALA A 82 5.98 -16.08 -3.81
N VAL A 83 6.86 -16.74 -4.55
CA VAL A 83 7.28 -16.30 -5.90
C VAL A 83 6.11 -16.33 -6.89
N VAL A 84 5.30 -17.39 -6.87
CA VAL A 84 4.12 -17.51 -7.73
C VAL A 84 3.10 -16.41 -7.47
N ALA A 85 2.86 -16.07 -6.21
CA ALA A 85 1.95 -14.99 -5.84
C ALA A 85 2.50 -13.61 -6.20
N PHE A 86 3.80 -13.38 -6.00
CA PHE A 86 4.48 -12.16 -6.43
C PHE A 86 4.28 -11.93 -7.94
N VAL A 87 4.62 -12.93 -8.75
CA VAL A 87 4.44 -12.85 -10.20
C VAL A 87 2.95 -12.67 -10.54
N GLY A 88 2.06 -13.40 -9.89
CA GLY A 88 0.62 -13.31 -10.12
C GLY A 88 0.06 -11.93 -9.87
N VAL A 89 0.42 -11.27 -8.76
CA VAL A 89 -0.14 -9.96 -8.40
C VAL A 89 0.47 -8.81 -9.19
N VAL A 90 1.75 -8.90 -9.57
CA VAL A 90 2.47 -7.85 -10.30
C VAL A 90 2.21 -7.90 -11.80
N LEU A 91 2.09 -9.10 -12.37
CA LEU A 91 2.01 -9.32 -13.81
C LEU A 91 0.87 -8.55 -14.49
N PRO A 92 -0.37 -8.49 -13.97
CA PRO A 92 -1.45 -7.73 -14.61
C PRO A 92 -1.13 -6.24 -14.73
N SER A 93 -0.62 -5.63 -13.68
CA SER A 93 -0.23 -4.21 -13.68
C SER A 93 0.92 -3.95 -14.64
N PHE A 94 1.93 -4.82 -14.65
CA PHE A 94 3.06 -4.73 -15.56
C PHE A 94 2.62 -4.81 -17.03
N LEU A 95 1.78 -5.80 -17.38
CA LEU A 95 1.27 -5.96 -18.74
C LEU A 95 0.39 -4.78 -19.16
N SER A 96 -0.44 -4.27 -18.26
CA SER A 96 -1.27 -3.11 -18.53
C SER A 96 -0.45 -1.87 -18.84
N ILE A 97 0.59 -1.60 -18.05
CA ILE A 97 1.48 -0.45 -18.27
C ILE A 97 2.27 -0.62 -19.58
N LEU A 98 2.77 -1.82 -19.84
CA LEU A 98 3.50 -2.12 -21.08
C LEU A 98 2.62 -1.89 -22.31
N PHE A 99 1.39 -2.40 -22.29
CA PHE A 99 0.41 -2.21 -23.36
C PHE A 99 0.08 -0.72 -23.56
N LEU A 100 -0.25 -0.02 -22.48
CA LEU A 100 -0.58 1.41 -22.52
C LEU A 100 0.59 2.25 -23.00
N SER A 101 1.81 1.94 -22.56
CA SER A 101 3.03 2.64 -23.02
C SER A 101 3.26 2.49 -24.51
N THR A 102 3.07 1.28 -25.05
CA THR A 102 3.20 1.01 -26.48
C THR A 102 2.13 1.79 -27.27
N LEU A 103 0.89 1.77 -26.78
CA LEU A 103 -0.22 2.48 -27.40
C LEU A 103 0.00 4.01 -27.35
N PHE A 104 0.43 4.52 -26.21
CA PHE A 104 0.74 5.93 -26.01
C PHE A 104 1.85 6.41 -26.96
N ASN A 105 2.96 5.67 -27.07
CA ASN A 105 4.05 6.03 -27.96
C ASN A 105 3.62 6.12 -29.42
N LYS A 106 2.66 5.27 -29.83
CA LYS A 106 2.10 5.29 -31.19
C LYS A 106 1.22 6.51 -31.47
N TYR A 107 0.50 6.98 -30.44
CA TYR A 107 -0.54 8.02 -30.60
C TYR A 107 -0.24 9.30 -29.81
N LYS A 108 0.97 9.48 -29.28
CA LYS A 108 1.36 10.64 -28.45
C LYS A 108 1.18 12.02 -29.11
N GLU A 109 1.18 12.08 -30.46
CA GLU A 109 0.96 13.30 -31.24
C GLU A 109 -0.50 13.52 -31.63
N ASN A 110 -1.38 12.55 -31.32
CA ASN A 110 -2.79 12.68 -31.63
C ASN A 110 -3.46 13.70 -30.72
N VAL A 111 -4.15 14.67 -31.28
CA VAL A 111 -4.80 15.78 -30.57
C VAL A 111 -5.81 15.27 -29.52
N TYR A 112 -6.53 14.20 -29.82
CA TYR A 112 -7.49 13.62 -28.88
C TYR A 112 -6.80 12.97 -27.67
N VAL A 113 -5.66 12.30 -27.88
CA VAL A 113 -4.84 11.72 -26.80
C VAL A 113 -4.26 12.82 -25.93
N LEU A 114 -3.72 13.89 -26.52
CA LEU A 114 -3.20 15.02 -25.79
C LEU A 114 -4.30 15.70 -24.95
N LYS A 115 -5.46 15.98 -25.52
CA LYS A 115 -6.60 16.58 -24.78
C LYS A 115 -7.09 15.67 -23.64
N PHE A 116 -7.14 14.36 -23.87
CA PHE A 116 -7.46 13.39 -22.81
C PHE A 116 -6.44 13.44 -21.67
N MET A 117 -5.16 13.43 -21.99
CA MET A 117 -4.08 13.52 -20.98
C MET A 117 -4.11 14.85 -20.21
N GLU A 118 -4.40 15.96 -20.89
CA GLU A 118 -4.60 17.25 -20.23
C GLU A 118 -5.80 17.23 -19.29
N GLY A 119 -6.90 16.64 -19.70
CA GLY A 119 -8.11 16.49 -18.85
C GLY A 119 -7.90 15.59 -17.63
N THR A 120 -6.96 14.64 -17.66
CA THR A 120 -6.66 13.78 -16.51
C THR A 120 -5.84 14.48 -15.43
N LYS A 121 -5.06 15.52 -15.76
CA LYS A 121 -4.21 16.24 -14.78
C LYS A 121 -4.99 16.79 -13.57
N PRO A 122 -6.12 17.52 -13.75
CA PRO A 122 -6.90 18.01 -12.61
C PRO A 122 -7.55 16.87 -11.81
N ALA A 123 -7.91 15.75 -12.45
CA ALA A 123 -8.45 14.59 -11.74
C ALA A 123 -7.40 13.94 -10.81
N VAL A 124 -6.16 13.80 -11.28
CA VAL A 124 -5.05 13.31 -10.44
C VAL A 124 -4.78 14.26 -9.27
N LEU A 125 -4.78 15.57 -9.51
CA LEU A 125 -4.64 16.57 -8.45
C LEU A 125 -5.75 16.45 -7.40
N ALA A 126 -7.00 16.28 -7.84
CA ALA A 126 -8.13 16.09 -6.94
C ALA A 126 -7.97 14.82 -6.08
N LEU A 127 -7.51 13.69 -6.65
CA LEU A 127 -7.25 12.46 -5.90
C LEU A 127 -6.14 12.64 -4.86
N ILE A 128 -5.08 13.37 -5.19
CA ILE A 128 -4.00 13.70 -4.24
C ILE A 128 -4.55 14.55 -3.09
N LEU A 129 -5.34 15.58 -3.40
CA LEU A 129 -5.97 16.44 -2.38
C LEU A 129 -6.93 15.66 -1.49
N MET A 130 -7.76 14.78 -2.05
CA MET A 130 -8.65 13.92 -1.26
C MET A 130 -7.86 13.01 -0.32
N SER A 131 -6.81 12.37 -0.82
CA SER A 131 -5.92 11.52 -0.01
C SER A 131 -5.24 12.31 1.12
N PHE A 132 -4.81 13.53 0.83
CA PHE A 132 -4.22 14.43 1.82
C PHE A 132 -5.24 14.80 2.91
N ILE A 133 -6.47 15.16 2.53
CA ILE A 133 -7.55 15.48 3.47
C ILE A 133 -7.87 14.26 4.37
N ASP A 134 -7.93 13.07 3.80
CA ASP A 134 -8.21 11.86 4.57
C ASP A 134 -7.08 11.51 5.53
N LEU A 135 -5.83 11.71 5.14
CA LEU A 135 -4.69 11.60 6.06
C LEU A 135 -4.79 12.61 7.20
N LEU A 136 -5.12 13.88 6.90
CA LEU A 136 -5.28 14.91 7.92
C LEU A 136 -6.38 14.62 8.94
N LYS A 137 -7.48 13.97 8.53
CA LYS A 137 -8.56 13.55 9.43
C LYS A 137 -8.11 12.51 10.45
N ASN A 138 -7.19 11.62 10.05
CA ASN A 138 -6.71 10.51 10.88
C ASN A 138 -5.53 10.88 11.78
N ILE A 139 -4.96 12.07 11.63
CA ILE A 139 -3.84 12.54 12.46
C ILE A 139 -4.38 13.18 13.75
N LYS A 140 -3.79 12.79 14.89
CA LYS A 140 -4.05 13.46 16.17
C LYS A 140 -3.62 14.93 16.04
N LYS A 141 -4.59 15.85 16.20
CA LYS A 141 -4.37 17.31 16.09
C LYS A 141 -3.71 17.86 17.36
N ASN A 142 -2.49 17.42 17.63
CA ASN A 142 -1.69 18.00 18.70
C ASN A 142 -0.80 19.12 18.14
N PHE A 143 -0.53 20.15 18.93
CA PHE A 143 0.32 21.28 18.53
C PHE A 143 1.69 20.81 18.00
N ILE A 144 2.30 19.80 18.64
CA ILE A 144 3.57 19.20 18.22
C ILE A 144 3.46 18.60 16.81
N THR A 145 2.40 17.84 16.56
CA THR A 145 2.18 17.19 15.24
C THR A 145 2.01 18.23 14.15
N ILE A 146 1.23 19.27 14.40
CA ILE A 146 1.00 20.37 13.44
C ILE A 146 2.30 21.13 13.17
N SER A 147 3.08 21.42 14.23
CA SER A 147 4.39 22.09 14.09
C SER A 147 5.39 21.27 13.30
N LEU A 148 5.46 19.94 13.52
CA LEU A 148 6.32 19.04 12.76
C LEU A 148 5.89 18.94 11.29
N MET A 149 4.58 18.93 11.02
CA MET A 149 4.07 18.97 9.64
C MET A 149 4.46 20.28 8.94
N ALA A 150 4.24 21.43 9.59
CA ALA A 150 4.62 22.72 9.05
C ALA A 150 6.14 22.80 8.81
N LEU A 151 6.95 22.33 9.76
CA LEU A 151 8.41 22.25 9.61
C LEU A 151 8.82 21.40 8.41
N THR A 152 8.17 20.25 8.21
CA THR A 152 8.43 19.36 7.05
C THR A 152 8.16 20.09 5.73
N VAL A 153 7.02 20.78 5.64
CA VAL A 153 6.66 21.55 4.44
C VAL A 153 7.67 22.66 4.18
N VAL A 154 8.02 23.43 5.20
CA VAL A 154 9.01 24.53 5.08
C VAL A 154 10.37 23.98 4.63
N MET A 155 10.88 22.93 5.25
CA MET A 155 12.17 22.33 4.87
C MET A 155 12.16 21.81 3.44
N THR A 156 11.07 21.19 3.01
CA THR A 156 11.02 20.57 1.68
C THR A 156 10.71 21.57 0.58
N VAL A 157 9.82 22.54 0.83
CA VAL A 157 9.35 23.48 -0.22
C VAL A 157 10.19 24.76 -0.27
N ILE A 158 10.56 25.32 0.89
CA ILE A 158 11.30 26.60 0.93
C ILE A 158 12.81 26.38 0.85
N PHE A 159 13.32 25.40 1.61
CA PHE A 159 14.75 25.09 1.63
C PHE A 159 15.18 24.05 0.59
N GLU A 160 14.24 23.50 -0.19
CA GLU A 160 14.48 22.47 -1.23
C GLU A 160 15.31 21.27 -0.72
N ILE A 161 15.22 20.99 0.59
CA ILE A 161 15.94 19.87 1.20
C ILE A 161 15.32 18.56 0.71
N HIS A 162 16.18 17.61 0.34
CA HIS A 162 15.73 16.31 -0.16
C HIS A 162 14.76 15.64 0.82
N PRO A 163 13.59 15.16 0.36
CA PRO A 163 12.53 14.62 1.23
C PRO A 163 12.99 13.53 2.20
N ILE A 164 13.95 12.69 1.81
CA ILE A 164 14.50 11.63 2.68
C ILE A 164 15.22 12.24 3.91
N ILE A 165 16.01 13.31 3.70
CA ILE A 165 16.73 13.97 4.80
C ILE A 165 15.75 14.63 5.76
N THR A 166 14.74 15.32 5.20
CA THR A 166 13.67 15.95 5.98
C THR A 166 12.90 14.91 6.80
N LEU A 167 12.60 13.75 6.22
CA LEU A 167 11.85 12.69 6.87
C LEU A 167 12.67 12.07 8.03
N ILE A 168 13.97 11.85 7.86
CA ILE A 168 14.86 11.37 8.93
C ILE A 168 14.97 12.40 10.04
N ALA A 169 15.19 13.67 9.70
CA ALA A 169 15.35 14.76 10.68
C ALA A 169 14.08 14.95 11.50
N VAL A 170 12.94 15.13 10.84
CA VAL A 170 11.64 15.36 11.53
C VAL A 170 11.18 14.09 12.25
N GLY A 171 11.42 12.90 11.69
CA GLY A 171 11.13 11.63 12.35
C GLY A 171 11.93 11.44 13.63
N THR A 172 13.21 11.80 13.63
CA THR A 172 14.07 11.76 14.83
C THR A 172 13.59 12.76 15.88
N ILE A 173 13.29 13.99 15.48
CA ILE A 173 12.72 15.01 16.37
C ILE A 173 11.39 14.50 16.97
N GLY A 174 10.47 13.98 16.14
CA GLY A 174 9.19 13.44 16.60
C GLY A 174 9.31 12.27 17.58
N PHE A 175 10.30 11.39 17.38
CA PHE A 175 10.60 10.29 18.28
C PHE A 175 11.02 10.77 19.66
N PHE A 176 11.89 11.78 19.75
CA PHE A 176 12.30 12.35 21.03
C PHE A 176 11.15 13.07 21.75
N PHE A 177 10.31 13.79 21.01
CA PHE A 177 9.15 14.46 21.61
C PHE A 177 8.09 13.47 22.10
N LYS A 178 7.84 12.37 21.38
CA LYS A 178 6.91 11.31 21.82
C LYS A 178 7.37 10.64 23.11
N LYS A 179 8.68 10.52 23.35
CA LYS A 179 9.24 9.95 24.59
C LYS A 179 8.98 10.86 25.80
N TYR A 180 8.71 12.15 25.59
CA TYR A 180 8.49 13.13 26.64
C TYR A 180 6.99 13.35 27.00
N GLU A 181 6.06 12.81 26.21
CA GLU A 181 4.61 12.84 26.49
C GLU A 181 4.17 11.44 26.95
N PRO A 182 4.09 11.16 28.28
CA PRO A 182 3.53 9.89 28.74
C PRO A 182 2.04 9.83 28.38
N GLU A 183 1.63 8.65 27.92
CA GLU A 183 0.26 8.30 27.56
C GLU A 183 -0.75 8.67 28.67
N LYS A 184 -1.46 9.78 28.46
CA LYS A 184 -2.63 10.17 29.26
C LYS A 184 -3.93 9.63 28.67
N GLU A 185 -3.94 8.44 28.05
CA GLU A 185 -5.10 7.99 27.25
C GLU A 185 -5.84 6.76 27.77
N ASP A 186 -5.42 6.14 28.87
CA ASP A 186 -6.12 4.94 29.39
C ASP A 186 -6.89 5.12 30.71
N GLU A 187 -6.88 6.30 31.32
CA GLU A 187 -7.65 6.52 32.57
C GLU A 187 -9.14 6.78 32.35
N ASN A 188 -9.55 7.33 31.21
CA ASN A 188 -10.96 7.62 30.94
C ASN A 188 -11.79 6.43 30.45
N LYS A 189 -11.16 5.35 29.99
CA LYS A 189 -11.88 4.11 29.61
C LYS A 189 -12.17 3.15 30.77
N LYS A 190 -11.59 3.41 31.96
CA LYS A 190 -11.86 2.60 33.16
C LYS A 190 -12.99 3.11 34.03
N ILE A 191 -13.53 4.30 33.76
CA ILE A 191 -14.61 4.92 34.55
C ILE A 191 -16.00 4.68 33.93
N GLU A 192 -16.08 4.18 32.69
CA GLU A 192 -17.36 3.87 31.99
C GLU A 192 -17.65 2.37 31.87
N LYS A 193 -17.13 1.54 32.80
CA LYS A 193 -17.58 0.14 32.93
C LYS A 193 -18.17 -0.14 34.28
#